data_93e8cc4f306297de949254c65454e333
#
_entry.id   93e8cc4f306297de949254c65454e333
#
_cell.length_a   1.000
_cell.length_b   1.000
_cell.length_c   1.000
_cell.angle_alpha   90.00
_cell.angle_beta   90.00
_cell.angle_gamma   90.00
#
_symmetry.space_group_name_H-M   'P 1'
#
loop_
_entity.id
_entity.type
_entity.pdbx_description
1 polymer ?
#
loop_
_entity_poly.entity_id
_entity_poly.type
_entity_poly.pdbx_seq_one_letter_code
_entity_poly.pdbx_strand_id
1 'polypeptide(L)'
;FTYRDDFRDSVANYLQLTGQADANGHRPPGDAETSGRYHTDWLNMMYPRLWLARSLLRDDGVIFISIGDTELANLRIICDELFGEENCLGCVARVAKKTSNKGTHFAPSKDYVLVYARRAECVAPFMDVVDPRYASRFKGCDSRGRYATVGLYQAALDPRPNQRYW
;
A
#
# COMPACT_ATOMS: atom_id res chain seq x y z
N PHE A 1 -12.98 4.69 17.39
CA PHE A 1 -11.69 4.59 18.09
C PHE A 1 -10.78 5.62 17.46
N THR A 2 -10.53 6.69 18.17
CA THR A 2 -9.55 7.68 17.79
C THR A 2 -8.29 7.33 18.55
N TYR A 3 -7.35 6.64 17.91
CA TYR A 3 -6.02 6.51 18.46
C TYR A 3 -5.41 7.91 18.49
N ARG A 4 -4.97 8.35 19.65
CA ARG A 4 -4.12 9.54 19.80
C ARG A 4 -2.67 9.18 19.46
N ASP A 5 -2.47 8.60 18.29
CA ASP A 5 -1.16 8.21 17.79
C ASP A 5 -0.64 9.26 16.83
N ASP A 6 -0.72 10.52 17.25
CA ASP A 6 0.01 11.57 16.54
C ASP A 6 1.45 11.59 17.04
N PHE A 7 2.24 10.65 16.54
CA PHE A 7 3.70 10.59 16.73
C PHE A 7 4.44 11.64 15.90
N ARG A 8 3.71 12.59 15.34
CA ARG A 8 4.28 13.73 14.66
C ARG A 8 4.69 14.72 15.75
N ASP A 9 5.97 14.71 16.04
CA ASP A 9 6.50 15.83 16.81
C ASP A 9 6.30 17.11 16.01
N SER A 10 5.88 18.19 16.63
CA SER A 10 5.76 19.43 15.88
C SER A 10 7.14 19.80 15.38
N VAL A 11 7.25 20.22 14.13
CA VAL A 11 8.52 20.70 13.54
C VAL A 11 9.19 21.74 14.44
N ALA A 12 8.40 22.56 15.12
CA ALA A 12 8.87 23.54 16.09
C ALA A 12 9.56 22.90 17.30
N ASN A 13 8.95 21.84 17.87
CA ASN A 13 9.50 21.12 19.03
C ASN A 13 10.80 20.38 18.66
N TYR A 14 10.81 19.72 17.52
CA TYR A 14 12.02 19.06 17.00
C TYR A 14 13.17 20.05 16.78
N LEU A 15 12.89 21.21 16.16
CA LEU A 15 13.90 22.24 15.89
C LEU A 15 14.46 22.86 17.18
N GLN A 16 13.64 22.98 18.24
CA GLN A 16 14.09 23.43 19.56
C GLN A 16 14.97 22.38 20.24
N LEU A 17 14.56 21.10 20.21
CA LEU A 17 15.30 19.99 20.82
C LEU A 17 16.66 19.74 20.14
N THR A 18 16.76 19.97 18.84
CA THR A 18 18.01 19.79 18.07
C THR A 18 18.87 21.06 17.99
N GLY A 19 18.45 22.16 18.60
CA GLY A 19 19.19 23.44 18.56
C GLY A 19 19.22 24.09 17.17
N GLN A 20 18.33 23.70 16.26
CA GLN A 20 18.25 24.24 14.89
C GLN A 20 17.27 25.41 14.75
N ALA A 21 16.54 25.73 15.80
CA ALA A 21 15.79 26.99 15.92
C ALA A 21 16.23 27.73 17.18
N ASP A 22 16.33 29.05 17.09
CA ASP A 22 16.52 29.88 18.26
C ASP A 22 15.26 29.91 19.13
N ALA A 23 15.37 30.45 20.34
CA ALA A 23 14.25 30.59 21.28
C ALA A 23 13.06 31.39 20.72
N ASN A 24 13.24 32.10 19.60
CA ASN A 24 12.24 32.91 18.91
C ASN A 24 11.66 32.19 17.66
N GLY A 25 12.05 30.95 17.39
CA GLY A 25 11.54 30.14 16.26
C GLY A 25 12.10 30.53 14.88
N HIS A 26 13.18 31.35 14.83
CA HIS A 26 13.84 31.69 13.56
C HIS A 26 14.69 30.52 13.06
N ARG A 27 14.42 30.10 11.84
CA ARG A 27 15.23 29.13 11.10
C ARG A 27 16.41 29.80 10.42
N PRO A 28 17.62 29.21 10.44
CA PRO A 28 18.66 29.62 9.50
C PRO A 28 18.16 29.32 8.07
N PRO A 29 18.39 30.25 7.12
CA PRO A 29 18.02 30.03 5.73
C PRO A 29 18.93 28.94 5.13
N GLY A 30 18.37 27.78 4.79
CA GLY A 30 19.12 26.76 4.05
C GLY A 30 18.71 25.30 4.19
N ASP A 31 17.98 24.89 5.21
CA ASP A 31 17.73 23.47 5.42
C ASP A 31 16.34 23.00 4.97
N ALA A 32 16.29 22.54 3.72
CA ALA A 32 15.19 21.75 3.17
C ALA A 32 15.19 20.28 3.67
N GLU A 33 16.12 19.90 4.54
CA GLU A 33 16.30 18.52 5.03
C GLU A 33 15.37 18.10 6.18
N THR A 34 14.38 18.90 6.53
CA THR A 34 13.44 18.56 7.61
C THR A 34 12.49 17.42 7.27
N SER A 35 12.37 17.05 6.00
CA SER A 35 11.45 15.99 5.56
C SER A 35 11.83 14.60 6.07
N GLY A 36 13.11 14.23 6.05
CA GLY A 36 13.57 12.91 6.52
C GLY A 36 13.48 12.75 8.04
N ARG A 37 13.66 13.82 8.78
CA ARG A 37 13.64 13.82 10.26
C ARG A 37 12.22 13.84 10.83
N TYR A 38 11.27 14.38 10.08
CA TYR A 38 9.85 14.46 10.44
C TYR A 38 9.22 13.08 10.66
N HIS A 39 9.71 12.05 10.00
CA HIS A 39 9.22 10.67 10.11
C HIS A 39 10.01 9.81 11.10
N THR A 40 11.07 10.34 11.72
CA THR A 40 12.00 9.56 12.56
C THR A 40 11.31 8.92 13.74
N ASP A 41 10.42 9.61 14.43
CA ASP A 41 9.72 9.08 15.60
C ASP A 41 8.78 7.96 15.22
N TRP A 42 8.08 8.12 14.09
CA TRP A 42 7.24 7.06 13.54
C TRP A 42 8.07 5.83 13.14
N LEU A 43 9.21 6.02 12.49
CA LEU A 43 10.13 4.96 12.09
C LEU A 43 10.68 4.21 13.31
N ASN A 44 11.14 4.94 14.32
CA ASN A 44 11.67 4.38 15.57
C ASN A 44 10.59 3.57 16.33
N MET A 45 9.35 3.97 16.25
CA MET A 45 8.22 3.27 16.85
C MET A 45 7.87 2.00 16.06
N MET A 46 7.89 2.05 14.72
CA MET A 46 7.44 0.96 13.86
C MET A 46 8.50 -0.14 13.69
N TYR A 47 9.76 0.22 13.59
CA TYR A 47 10.85 -0.73 13.32
C TYR A 47 10.89 -1.91 14.32
N PRO A 48 10.95 -1.70 15.64
CA PRO A 48 10.99 -2.81 16.59
C PRO A 48 9.71 -3.66 16.58
N ARG A 49 8.56 -3.06 16.29
CA ARG A 49 7.30 -3.79 16.18
C ARG A 49 7.28 -4.72 14.98
N LEU A 50 7.75 -4.25 13.84
CA LEU A 50 7.83 -5.06 12.62
C LEU A 50 8.88 -6.15 12.74
N TRP A 51 10.02 -5.86 13.37
CA TRP A 51 11.05 -6.84 13.67
C TRP A 51 10.49 -7.98 14.55
N LEU A 52 9.76 -7.63 15.60
CA LEU A 52 9.08 -8.61 16.46
C LEU A 52 8.02 -9.38 15.69
N ALA A 53 7.18 -8.70 14.92
CA ALA A 53 6.14 -9.34 14.11
C ALA A 53 6.74 -10.39 13.15
N ARG A 54 7.85 -10.05 12.48
CA ARG A 54 8.58 -11.00 11.62
C ARG A 54 9.04 -12.24 12.39
N SER A 55 9.53 -12.07 13.61
CA SER A 55 10.01 -13.20 14.43
C SER A 55 8.90 -14.15 14.87
N LEU A 56 7.66 -13.64 14.97
CA LEU A 56 6.47 -14.42 15.34
C LEU A 56 5.85 -15.17 14.17
N LEU A 57 6.20 -14.81 12.93
CA LEU A 57 5.67 -15.49 11.75
C LEU A 57 6.32 -16.86 11.57
N ARG A 58 5.50 -17.83 11.15
CA ARG A 58 5.97 -19.11 10.59
C ARG A 58 6.65 -18.88 9.25
N ASP A 59 7.37 -19.87 8.73
CA ASP A 59 8.04 -19.74 7.43
C ASP A 59 7.05 -19.49 6.27
N ASP A 60 5.84 -20.07 6.33
CA ASP A 60 4.72 -19.83 5.41
C ASP A 60 3.82 -18.64 5.84
N GLY A 61 4.22 -17.91 6.88
CA GLY A 61 3.44 -16.81 7.45
C GLY A 61 3.48 -15.55 6.61
N VAL A 62 2.35 -14.84 6.60
CA VAL A 62 2.15 -13.59 5.86
C VAL A 62 1.66 -12.50 6.81
N ILE A 63 2.16 -11.28 6.62
CA ILE A 63 1.73 -10.09 7.33
C ILE A 63 1.03 -9.13 6.37
N PHE A 64 -0.10 -8.58 6.80
CA PHE A 64 -0.85 -7.54 6.11
C PHE A 64 -0.78 -6.27 6.94
N ILE A 65 -0.28 -5.19 6.36
CA ILE A 65 -0.05 -3.92 7.06
C ILE A 65 -0.83 -2.82 6.34
N SER A 66 -1.88 -2.33 7.01
CA SER A 66 -2.67 -1.21 6.49
C SER A 66 -1.98 0.12 6.79
N ILE A 67 -1.90 0.99 5.79
CA ILE A 67 -1.21 2.28 5.89
C ILE A 67 -1.86 3.32 4.96
N GLY A 68 -1.79 4.58 5.36
CA GLY A 68 -2.16 5.72 4.52
C GLY A 68 -1.02 6.16 3.60
N ASP A 69 -1.32 7.10 2.70
CA ASP A 69 -0.36 7.64 1.72
C ASP A 69 0.91 8.21 2.36
N THR A 70 0.77 8.86 3.53
CA THR A 70 1.85 9.64 4.14
C THR A 70 3.08 8.82 4.49
N GLU A 71 2.87 7.61 5.03
CA GLU A 71 3.95 6.76 5.55
C GLU A 71 4.19 5.51 4.68
N LEU A 72 3.50 5.39 3.55
CA LEU A 72 3.61 4.23 2.67
C LEU A 72 5.05 3.96 2.20
N ALA A 73 5.74 5.01 1.76
CA ALA A 73 7.12 4.90 1.28
C ALA A 73 8.08 4.47 2.38
N ASN A 74 7.96 5.08 3.56
CA ASN A 74 8.79 4.77 4.73
C ASN A 74 8.53 3.35 5.23
N LEU A 75 7.26 2.94 5.29
CA LEU A 75 6.89 1.58 5.66
C LEU A 75 7.46 0.56 4.69
N ARG A 76 7.42 0.85 3.38
CA ARG A 76 7.97 -0.02 2.35
C ARG A 76 9.46 -0.27 2.55
N ILE A 77 10.24 0.80 2.77
CA ILE A 77 11.68 0.70 3.00
C ILE A 77 12.00 -0.14 4.23
N ILE A 78 11.30 0.09 5.35
CA ILE A 78 11.51 -0.72 6.57
C ILE A 78 11.15 -2.18 6.33
N CYS A 79 10.05 -2.46 5.63
CA CYS A 79 9.64 -3.82 5.36
C CYS A 79 10.61 -4.53 4.42
N ASP A 80 11.12 -3.85 3.39
CA ASP A 80 12.14 -4.39 2.48
C ASP A 80 13.44 -4.72 3.25
N GLU A 81 13.85 -3.88 4.21
CA GLU A 81 15.00 -4.15 5.07
C GLU A 81 14.78 -5.34 6.02
N LEU A 82 13.61 -5.40 6.67
CA LEU A 82 13.32 -6.40 7.67
C LEU A 82 12.93 -7.76 7.09
N PHE A 83 12.08 -7.78 6.07
CA PHE A 83 11.55 -9.02 5.50
C PHE A 83 12.31 -9.51 4.28
N GLY A 84 13.02 -8.61 3.58
CA GLY A 84 13.61 -8.81 2.27
C GLY A 84 12.65 -8.37 1.15
N GLU A 85 13.19 -7.68 0.15
CA GLU A 85 12.43 -7.17 -0.99
C GLU A 85 11.77 -8.32 -1.77
N GLU A 86 12.44 -9.46 -1.86
CA GLU A 86 11.97 -10.69 -2.50
C GLU A 86 10.75 -11.32 -1.82
N ASN A 87 10.50 -10.98 -0.55
CA ASN A 87 9.37 -11.47 0.23
C ASN A 87 8.16 -10.53 0.19
N CYS A 88 8.22 -9.47 -0.60
CA CYS A 88 7.08 -8.60 -0.85
C CYS A 88 6.08 -9.28 -1.79
N LEU A 89 4.92 -9.67 -1.27
CA LEU A 89 3.87 -10.29 -2.07
C LEU A 89 3.02 -9.26 -2.82
N GLY A 90 3.01 -8.00 -2.38
CA GLY A 90 2.33 -6.93 -3.10
C GLY A 90 1.94 -5.73 -2.25
N CYS A 91 1.47 -4.70 -2.95
CA CYS A 91 0.87 -3.51 -2.37
C CYS A 91 -0.53 -3.31 -2.98
N VAL A 92 -1.56 -3.50 -2.17
CA VAL A 92 -2.96 -3.40 -2.60
C VAL A 92 -3.50 -2.03 -2.24
N ALA A 93 -3.98 -1.29 -3.23
CA ALA A 93 -4.69 -0.04 -3.00
C ALA A 93 -6.17 -0.31 -2.70
N ARG A 94 -6.63 0.11 -1.53
CA ARG A 94 -8.04 0.03 -1.13
C ARG A 94 -8.71 1.38 -1.31
N VAL A 95 -9.78 1.44 -2.07
CA VAL A 95 -10.59 2.66 -2.18
C VAL A 95 -11.45 2.78 -0.92
N ALA A 96 -11.09 3.70 -0.03
CA ALA A 96 -11.78 3.89 1.25
C ALA A 96 -13.04 4.75 1.10
N LYS A 97 -13.06 5.70 0.16
CA LYS A 97 -14.20 6.61 -0.08
C LYS A 97 -14.47 6.76 -1.57
N LYS A 98 -15.72 6.57 -1.98
CA LYS A 98 -16.11 6.70 -3.39
C LYS A 98 -16.35 8.13 -3.83
N THR A 99 -16.57 9.07 -2.92
CA THR A 99 -16.84 10.48 -3.25
C THR A 99 -16.57 11.38 -2.08
N SER A 100 -15.75 12.39 -2.27
CA SER A 100 -15.85 13.72 -1.68
C SER A 100 -14.68 14.56 -2.19
N ASN A 101 -14.86 15.25 -3.30
CA ASN A 101 -13.91 16.29 -3.74
C ASN A 101 -14.09 17.55 -2.89
N LYS A 102 -13.98 17.42 -1.57
CA LYS A 102 -13.89 18.57 -0.66
C LYS A 102 -12.42 18.87 -0.41
N GLY A 103 -11.82 19.61 -1.31
CA GLY A 103 -10.44 20.06 -1.18
C GLY A 103 -10.03 20.85 -2.41
N THR A 104 -9.02 21.70 -2.25
CA THR A 104 -8.46 22.54 -3.34
C THR A 104 -7.78 21.68 -4.41
N HIS A 105 -7.37 20.45 -4.06
CA HIS A 105 -6.72 19.47 -4.91
C HIS A 105 -7.40 18.11 -4.80
N PHE A 106 -6.66 17.02 -5.01
CA PHE A 106 -7.19 15.68 -4.86
C PHE A 106 -7.39 15.33 -3.38
N ALA A 107 -8.61 14.89 -3.04
CA ALA A 107 -8.87 14.37 -1.70
C ALA A 107 -8.27 12.94 -1.57
N PRO A 108 -7.60 12.61 -0.44
CA PRO A 108 -7.13 11.25 -0.20
C PRO A 108 -8.34 10.32 -0.10
N SER A 109 -8.42 9.39 -1.05
CA SER A 109 -9.52 8.42 -1.16
C SER A 109 -9.08 6.98 -1.02
N LYS A 110 -7.78 6.76 -0.81
CA LYS A 110 -7.16 5.44 -0.82
C LYS A 110 -6.38 5.19 0.47
N ASP A 111 -6.46 3.95 0.92
CA ASP A 111 -5.51 3.38 1.86
C ASP A 111 -4.77 2.25 1.14
N TYR A 112 -3.66 1.83 1.69
CA TYR A 112 -2.85 0.76 1.12
C TYR A 112 -2.74 -0.39 2.12
N VAL A 113 -2.57 -1.59 1.58
CA VAL A 113 -2.23 -2.78 2.36
C VAL A 113 -0.95 -3.34 1.76
N LEU A 114 0.14 -3.22 2.50
CA LEU A 114 1.39 -3.90 2.18
C LEU A 114 1.32 -5.34 2.66
N VAL A 115 1.78 -6.26 1.82
CA VAL A 115 1.73 -7.69 2.10
C VAL A 115 3.14 -8.26 1.97
N TYR A 116 3.67 -8.78 3.07
CA TYR A 116 4.97 -9.43 3.11
C TYR A 116 4.84 -10.84 3.66
N ALA A 117 5.64 -11.75 3.12
CA ALA A 117 5.82 -13.08 3.68
C ALA A 117 7.06 -13.14 4.55
N ARG A 118 7.15 -14.11 5.45
CA ARG A 118 8.43 -14.46 6.06
C ARG A 118 9.37 -15.09 5.04
N ARG A 119 8.84 -15.99 4.20
CA ARG A 119 9.50 -16.58 3.03
C ARG A 119 8.48 -16.76 1.91
N ALA A 120 8.58 -15.98 0.86
CA ALA A 120 7.61 -16.00 -0.24
C ALA A 120 7.52 -17.38 -0.91
N GLU A 121 8.62 -18.10 -0.99
CA GLU A 121 8.72 -19.45 -1.54
C GLU A 121 7.90 -20.50 -0.79
N CYS A 122 7.64 -20.27 0.50
CA CYS A 122 6.85 -21.17 1.36
C CYS A 122 5.36 -20.84 1.35
N VAL A 123 4.95 -19.71 0.78
CA VAL A 123 3.55 -19.27 0.79
C VAL A 123 2.78 -19.94 -0.34
N ALA A 124 1.69 -20.60 0.01
CA ALA A 124 0.78 -21.14 -1.00
C ALA A 124 0.11 -19.99 -1.79
N PRO A 125 -0.17 -20.18 -3.09
CA PRO A 125 -0.88 -19.17 -3.86
C PRO A 125 -2.20 -18.79 -3.21
N PHE A 126 -2.48 -17.49 -3.14
CA PHE A 126 -3.79 -17.02 -2.71
C PHE A 126 -4.82 -17.40 -3.77
N MET A 127 -5.76 -18.23 -3.38
CA MET A 127 -6.84 -18.65 -4.27
C MET A 127 -8.12 -17.95 -3.84
N ASP A 128 -8.75 -17.29 -4.79
CA ASP A 128 -10.10 -16.78 -4.59
C ASP A 128 -11.11 -17.95 -4.71
N VAL A 129 -12.14 -17.91 -3.88
CA VAL A 129 -13.26 -18.84 -4.00
C VAL A 129 -14.04 -18.45 -5.24
N VAL A 130 -13.88 -19.24 -6.30
CA VAL A 130 -14.59 -19.00 -7.55
C VAL A 130 -16.10 -19.09 -7.29
N ASP A 131 -16.82 -17.99 -7.50
CA ASP A 131 -18.27 -17.97 -7.43
C ASP A 131 -18.82 -19.08 -8.38
N PRO A 132 -19.70 -19.98 -7.90
CA PRO A 132 -20.31 -21.01 -8.74
C PRO A 132 -20.96 -20.45 -10.01
N ARG A 133 -21.47 -19.20 -9.94
CA ARG A 133 -22.02 -18.49 -11.11
C ARG A 133 -20.95 -18.15 -12.14
N TYR A 134 -19.73 -17.86 -11.70
CA TYR A 134 -18.60 -17.64 -12.60
C TYR A 134 -18.17 -18.96 -13.24
N ALA A 135 -18.09 -20.02 -12.46
CA ALA A 135 -17.77 -21.36 -12.95
C ALA A 135 -18.74 -21.86 -14.02
N SER A 136 -20.02 -21.49 -13.93
CA SER A 136 -21.05 -21.86 -14.93
C SER A 136 -20.83 -21.25 -16.32
N ARG A 137 -19.97 -20.23 -16.45
CA ARG A 137 -19.60 -19.62 -17.75
C ARG A 137 -18.68 -20.51 -18.59
N PHE A 138 -17.96 -21.43 -17.94
CA PHE A 138 -17.04 -22.35 -18.60
C PHE A 138 -17.78 -23.60 -19.07
N LYS A 139 -18.45 -23.49 -20.22
CA LYS A 139 -19.31 -24.55 -20.78
C LYS A 139 -18.56 -25.54 -21.67
N GLY A 140 -17.44 -25.13 -22.27
CA GLY A 140 -16.61 -25.99 -23.09
C GLY A 140 -15.67 -26.83 -22.21
N CYS A 141 -15.28 -28.00 -22.70
CA CYS A 141 -14.29 -28.86 -22.07
C CYS A 141 -13.41 -29.48 -23.16
N ASP A 142 -12.10 -29.44 -22.97
CA ASP A 142 -11.12 -30.11 -23.82
C ASP A 142 -10.08 -30.87 -22.97
N SER A 143 -9.02 -31.37 -23.60
CA SER A 143 -7.94 -32.06 -22.89
C SER A 143 -7.15 -31.24 -21.91
N ARG A 144 -7.29 -29.87 -21.92
CA ARG A 144 -6.64 -28.94 -21.00
C ARG A 144 -7.55 -28.55 -19.85
N GLY A 145 -8.87 -28.78 -19.94
CA GLY A 145 -9.85 -28.46 -18.93
C GLY A 145 -11.08 -27.75 -19.46
N ARG A 146 -11.81 -27.08 -18.54
CA ARG A 146 -13.00 -26.33 -18.90
C ARG A 146 -12.62 -24.94 -19.43
N TYR A 147 -13.29 -24.48 -20.49
CA TYR A 147 -13.06 -23.19 -21.08
C TYR A 147 -14.37 -22.43 -21.40
N ALA A 148 -14.26 -21.13 -21.51
CA ALA A 148 -15.32 -20.26 -22.03
C ALA A 148 -14.82 -19.54 -23.28
N THR A 149 -15.66 -19.46 -24.29
CA THR A 149 -15.36 -18.64 -25.48
C THR A 149 -15.66 -17.18 -25.19
N VAL A 150 -14.69 -16.31 -25.50
CA VAL A 150 -14.84 -14.86 -25.40
C VAL A 150 -14.88 -14.29 -26.81
N GLY A 151 -15.81 -13.37 -27.09
CA GLY A 151 -15.88 -12.69 -28.36
C GLY A 151 -14.59 -11.89 -28.64
N LEU A 152 -14.09 -11.93 -29.88
CA LEU A 152 -12.88 -11.21 -30.30
C LEU A 152 -13.06 -9.68 -30.39
N TYR A 153 -14.28 -9.20 -30.25
CA TYR A 153 -14.56 -7.77 -30.29
C TYR A 153 -15.18 -7.31 -29.00
N GLN A 154 -14.69 -6.19 -28.53
CA GLN A 154 -15.31 -5.45 -27.46
C GLN A 154 -16.57 -4.78 -28.06
N ALA A 155 -17.76 -5.19 -27.62
CA ALA A 155 -18.97 -4.47 -27.96
C ALA A 155 -18.86 -3.04 -27.40
N ALA A 156 -18.63 -2.07 -28.28
CA ALA A 156 -18.71 -0.67 -27.90
C ALA A 156 -20.19 -0.37 -27.64
N LEU A 157 -20.52 0.12 -26.44
CA LEU A 157 -21.86 0.58 -26.09
C LEU A 157 -22.28 1.81 -26.92
N ASP A 158 -21.31 2.52 -27.51
CA ASP A 158 -21.52 3.63 -28.41
C ASP A 158 -20.88 3.36 -29.78
N PRO A 159 -21.55 3.71 -30.90
CA PRO A 159 -20.97 3.61 -32.24
C PRO A 159 -19.80 4.60 -32.35
N ARG A 160 -18.58 4.09 -32.25
CA ARG A 160 -17.37 4.88 -32.48
C ARG A 160 -17.07 4.90 -33.98
N PRO A 161 -17.30 6.02 -34.67
CA PRO A 161 -17.16 6.07 -36.14
C PRO A 161 -15.74 5.79 -36.64
N ASN A 162 -14.73 5.89 -35.77
CA ASN A 162 -13.32 5.72 -36.09
C ASN A 162 -12.76 4.32 -35.85
N GLN A 163 -13.59 3.34 -35.41
CA GLN A 163 -13.19 1.96 -35.15
C GLN A 163 -13.79 0.96 -36.15
N ARG A 164 -13.96 1.37 -37.39
CA ARG A 164 -14.26 0.43 -38.49
C ARG A 164 -12.97 -0.19 -38.95
N TYR A 165 -12.68 -1.41 -38.46
CA TYR A 165 -11.66 -2.26 -39.07
C TYR A 165 -12.30 -3.03 -40.24
N TRP A 166 -11.65 -2.97 -41.36
CA TRP A 166 -12.00 -3.67 -42.60
C TRP A 166 -11.71 -5.16 -42.45
#